data_d5ed13430673ae6923b1928e7a6a5ba0
#
_entry.id   d5ed13430673ae6923b1928e7a6a5ba0
#
_cell.length_a   1.000
_cell.length_b   1.000
_cell.length_c   1.000
_cell.angle_alpha   90.00
_cell.angle_beta   90.00
_cell.angle_gamma   90.00
#
_symmetry.space_group_name_H-M   'P 1'
#
loop_
_entity.id
_entity.type
_entity.pdbx_description
1 polymer ?
#
loop_
_entity_poly.entity_id
_entity_poly.type
_entity_poly.pdbx_seq_one_letter_code
_entity_poly.pdbx_strand_id
1 'polypeptide(L)'
;QTITFLSMVLTDDDNLLASIKAATDSYPLRGELRVINFDGIPIQHSGSPPSGFIWIEKKLSDSLGLNQSDKVSIGNKNLIVEGIIEDYPDRNSSFVGFYPIAIVNINDVDEMGVIQTGSRVVYRKLFSGTQDNLDRYEKSLGSIPASIRVQNALEAGDNLGEDIANSTTFFNLASLFTIIISVIAAMMAVKRYASRNLLHTSLMKVFGASKSFI
;
A
#
# COMPACT_ATOMS: atom_id res chain seq x y z
N GLN A 1 -12.15 12.85 -2.55
CA GLN A 1 -10.98 13.66 -2.23
C GLN A 1 -10.53 13.37 -0.82
N THR A 2 -9.20 13.41 -0.58
CA THR A 2 -8.64 13.33 0.77
C THR A 2 -7.57 14.40 0.96
N ILE A 3 -7.44 14.87 2.21
CA ILE A 3 -6.39 15.78 2.66
C ILE A 3 -5.73 15.10 3.85
N THR A 4 -4.41 14.91 3.81
CA THR A 4 -3.68 14.25 4.90
C THR A 4 -2.61 15.20 5.45
N PHE A 5 -2.58 15.35 6.77
CA PHE A 5 -1.61 16.18 7.48
C PHE A 5 -1.33 15.61 8.87
N LEU A 6 -0.23 16.03 9.48
CA LEU A 6 0.07 15.70 10.87
C LEU A 6 -0.44 16.82 11.76
N SER A 7 -1.14 16.46 12.84
CA SER A 7 -1.58 17.42 13.87
C SER A 7 -1.64 16.77 15.24
N MET A 8 -1.58 17.61 16.26
CA MET A 8 -1.82 17.16 17.63
C MET A 8 -3.32 16.93 17.82
N VAL A 9 -3.66 15.81 18.41
CA VAL A 9 -4.98 15.53 18.96
C VAL A 9 -4.88 15.78 20.45
N LEU A 10 -5.66 16.73 20.94
CA LEU A 10 -5.62 17.17 22.34
C LEU A 10 -6.88 16.70 23.06
N THR A 11 -6.68 16.24 24.27
CA THR A 11 -7.73 16.02 25.28
C THR A 11 -7.53 17.04 26.41
N ASP A 12 -8.37 17.01 27.43
CA ASP A 12 -8.22 17.89 28.60
C ASP A 12 -6.92 17.59 29.38
N ASP A 13 -6.45 16.34 29.36
CA ASP A 13 -5.33 15.86 30.21
C ASP A 13 -4.06 15.54 29.42
N ASP A 14 -4.16 15.20 28.11
CA ASP A 14 -3.04 14.69 27.34
C ASP A 14 -3.10 15.11 25.86
N ASN A 15 -2.02 14.87 25.13
CA ASN A 15 -1.96 15.15 23.70
C ASN A 15 -1.09 14.11 22.96
N LEU A 16 -1.43 13.82 21.71
CA LEU A 16 -0.67 12.89 20.86
C LEU A 16 -0.65 13.39 19.41
N LEU A 17 0.53 13.28 18.81
CA LEU A 17 0.68 13.55 17.38
C LEU A 17 0.05 12.41 16.56
N ALA A 18 -0.89 12.76 15.71
CA ALA A 18 -1.62 11.83 14.86
C ALA A 18 -1.59 12.26 13.40
N SER A 19 -1.78 11.31 12.52
CA SER A 19 -2.04 11.55 11.11
C SER A 19 -3.52 11.75 10.88
N ILE A 20 -3.90 12.97 10.53
CA ILE A 20 -5.29 13.33 10.26
C ILE A 20 -5.56 13.16 8.78
N LYS A 21 -6.53 12.32 8.45
CA LYS A 21 -7.05 12.14 7.09
C LYS A 21 -8.45 12.74 7.02
N ALA A 22 -8.55 13.89 6.39
CA ALA A 22 -9.85 14.45 6.06
C ALA A 22 -10.35 13.85 4.74
N ALA A 23 -11.56 13.32 4.73
CA ALA A 23 -12.13 12.60 3.59
C ALA A 23 -13.52 13.13 3.23
N THR A 24 -13.88 13.00 1.95
CA THR A 24 -15.25 13.17 1.48
C THR A 24 -16.04 11.87 1.65
N ASP A 25 -17.38 11.96 1.62
CA ASP A 25 -18.28 10.80 1.77
C ASP A 25 -18.07 9.71 0.70
N SER A 26 -17.48 10.05 -0.42
CA SER A 26 -17.12 9.08 -1.49
C SER A 26 -15.82 8.31 -1.25
N TYR A 27 -15.15 8.50 -0.12
CA TYR A 27 -13.98 7.72 0.27
C TYR A 27 -14.41 6.44 0.99
N PRO A 28 -13.73 5.29 0.78
CA PRO A 28 -12.74 5.01 -0.25
C PRO A 28 -13.40 4.71 -1.61
N LEU A 29 -12.76 5.03 -2.73
CA LEU A 29 -13.28 4.67 -4.06
C LEU A 29 -13.13 3.17 -4.36
N ARG A 30 -12.17 2.51 -3.72
CA ARG A 30 -11.94 1.06 -3.78
C ARG A 30 -11.46 0.57 -2.42
N GLY A 31 -11.77 -0.69 -2.12
CA GLY A 31 -11.53 -1.28 -0.81
C GLY A 31 -12.66 -0.94 0.18
N GLU A 32 -12.48 -1.35 1.40
CA GLU A 32 -13.46 -1.16 2.48
C GLU A 32 -12.84 -0.33 3.60
N LEU A 33 -13.61 0.59 4.13
CA LEU A 33 -13.33 1.28 5.38
C LEU A 33 -14.25 0.67 6.43
N ARG A 34 -13.68 0.02 7.43
CA ARG A 34 -14.44 -0.58 8.53
C ARG A 34 -14.25 0.22 9.79
N VAL A 35 -15.38 0.69 10.32
CA VAL A 35 -15.44 1.45 11.56
C VAL A 35 -16.41 0.73 12.49
N ILE A 36 -16.00 0.55 13.73
CA ILE A 36 -16.80 -0.06 14.79
C ILE A 36 -17.02 0.95 15.93
N ASN A 37 -18.09 0.80 16.68
CA ASN A 37 -18.23 1.52 17.93
C ASN A 37 -17.33 0.87 19.01
N PHE A 38 -17.31 1.44 20.21
CA PHE A 38 -16.50 0.92 21.32
C PHE A 38 -16.99 -0.42 21.88
N ASP A 39 -18.21 -0.83 21.53
CA ASP A 39 -18.77 -2.16 21.83
C ASP A 39 -18.45 -3.22 20.77
N GLY A 40 -17.71 -2.86 19.71
CA GLY A 40 -17.34 -3.72 18.60
C GLY A 40 -18.43 -3.90 17.54
N ILE A 41 -19.48 -3.07 17.55
CA ILE A 41 -20.57 -3.12 16.57
C ILE A 41 -20.21 -2.25 15.36
N PRO A 42 -20.30 -2.77 14.11
CA PRO A 42 -20.01 -1.98 12.93
C PRO A 42 -20.93 -0.75 12.79
N ILE A 43 -20.32 0.39 12.52
CA ILE A 43 -21.02 1.64 12.22
C ILE A 43 -21.31 1.70 10.73
N GLN A 44 -22.57 1.87 10.34
CA GLN A 44 -22.92 2.14 8.95
C GLN A 44 -22.57 3.59 8.61
N HIS A 45 -21.76 3.79 7.59
CA HIS A 45 -21.29 5.12 7.22
C HIS A 45 -21.13 5.27 5.70
N SER A 46 -21.01 6.49 5.23
CA SER A 46 -20.85 6.88 3.83
C SER A 46 -19.39 7.28 3.49
N GLY A 47 -18.39 6.72 4.21
CA GLY A 47 -16.98 6.92 3.88
C GLY A 47 -16.23 8.00 4.67
N SER A 48 -16.91 8.97 5.26
CA SER A 48 -16.35 9.92 6.22
C SER A 48 -17.28 10.07 7.43
N PRO A 49 -16.77 10.47 8.63
CA PRO A 49 -17.63 10.78 9.74
C PRO A 49 -18.49 12.02 9.40
N PRO A 50 -19.65 12.18 10.05
CA PRO A 50 -20.38 13.45 9.99
C PRO A 50 -19.51 14.62 10.46
N SER A 51 -19.79 15.84 9.97
CA SER A 51 -19.08 17.04 10.46
C SER A 51 -19.22 17.17 11.98
N GLY A 52 -18.10 17.47 12.65
CA GLY A 52 -18.03 17.54 14.11
C GLY A 52 -17.70 16.21 14.79
N PHE A 53 -17.60 15.11 14.04
CA PHE A 53 -17.22 13.80 14.57
C PHE A 53 -15.87 13.33 14.03
N ILE A 54 -15.26 12.39 14.75
CA ILE A 54 -13.96 11.81 14.40
C ILE A 54 -13.97 10.29 14.62
N TRP A 55 -13.38 9.57 13.68
CA TRP A 55 -13.05 8.17 13.86
C TRP A 55 -11.56 8.04 14.10
N ILE A 56 -11.17 7.26 15.08
CA ILE A 56 -9.80 7.14 15.55
C ILE A 56 -9.30 5.70 15.46
N GLU A 57 -8.03 5.51 15.19
CA GLU A 57 -7.40 4.20 15.30
C GLU A 57 -7.33 3.75 16.76
N LYS A 58 -7.48 2.45 17.01
CA LYS A 58 -7.42 1.89 18.37
C LYS A 58 -6.16 2.34 19.14
N LYS A 59 -5.01 2.43 18.46
CA LYS A 59 -3.77 2.91 19.06
C LYS A 59 -3.90 4.34 19.62
N LEU A 60 -4.65 5.22 18.97
CA LEU A 60 -4.91 6.59 19.44
C LEU A 60 -5.84 6.58 20.65
N SER A 61 -6.91 5.76 20.59
CA SER A 61 -7.83 5.57 21.72
C SER A 61 -7.12 5.04 22.96
N ASP A 62 -6.31 3.99 22.82
CA ASP A 62 -5.58 3.37 23.92
C ASP A 62 -4.53 4.31 24.53
N SER A 63 -3.86 5.14 23.69
CA SER A 63 -2.81 6.06 24.15
C SER A 63 -3.35 7.28 24.91
N LEU A 64 -4.53 7.79 24.51
CA LEU A 64 -5.16 8.96 25.14
C LEU A 64 -6.32 8.59 26.10
N GLY A 65 -6.57 7.28 26.31
CA GLY A 65 -7.67 6.81 27.17
C GLY A 65 -9.05 7.20 26.69
N LEU A 66 -9.26 7.35 25.37
CA LEU A 66 -10.49 7.84 24.79
C LEU A 66 -11.59 6.80 24.74
N ASN A 67 -12.80 7.22 25.04
CA ASN A 67 -14.02 6.44 24.94
C ASN A 67 -15.00 7.05 23.93
N GLN A 68 -16.09 6.36 23.67
CA GLN A 68 -17.16 6.88 22.82
C GLN A 68 -17.75 8.18 23.40
N SER A 69 -17.99 9.14 22.54
CA SER A 69 -18.52 10.46 22.85
C SER A 69 -17.57 11.40 23.61
N ASP A 70 -16.32 10.99 23.83
CA ASP A 70 -15.31 11.90 24.36
C ASP A 70 -15.02 13.02 23.36
N LYS A 71 -14.60 14.16 23.89
CA LYS A 71 -14.23 15.33 23.08
C LYS A 71 -12.73 15.38 22.88
N VAL A 72 -12.32 15.61 21.64
CA VAL A 72 -10.93 15.88 21.28
C VAL A 72 -10.85 17.16 20.49
N SER A 73 -9.74 17.86 20.58
CA SER A 73 -9.50 19.11 19.85
C SER A 73 -8.40 18.90 18.81
N ILE A 74 -8.64 19.35 17.58
CA ILE A 74 -7.64 19.43 16.53
C ILE A 74 -7.59 20.88 16.05
N GLY A 75 -6.47 21.56 16.33
CA GLY A 75 -6.39 23.00 16.13
C GLY A 75 -7.48 23.73 16.90
N ASN A 76 -8.31 24.51 16.20
CA ASN A 76 -9.37 25.32 16.81
C ASN A 76 -10.72 24.60 16.89
N LYS A 77 -10.82 23.35 16.41
CA LYS A 77 -12.11 22.64 16.35
C LYS A 77 -12.16 21.50 17.37
N ASN A 78 -13.28 21.43 18.07
CA ASN A 78 -13.64 20.32 18.94
C ASN A 78 -14.42 19.28 18.13
N LEU A 79 -14.06 18.02 18.28
CA LEU A 79 -14.67 16.88 17.62
C LEU A 79 -15.10 15.85 18.65
N ILE A 80 -16.14 15.09 18.33
CA ILE A 80 -16.66 14.01 19.18
C ILE A 80 -16.19 12.68 18.63
N VAL A 81 -15.61 11.83 19.47
CA VAL A 81 -15.19 10.49 19.12
C VAL A 81 -16.42 9.62 18.90
N GLU A 82 -16.64 9.16 17.67
CA GLU A 82 -17.79 8.33 17.29
C GLU A 82 -17.43 6.85 17.22
N GLY A 83 -16.25 6.50 16.70
CA GLY A 83 -15.88 5.11 16.48
C GLY A 83 -14.41 4.87 16.30
N ILE A 84 -14.09 3.58 16.27
CA ILE A 84 -12.73 3.04 16.10
C ILE A 84 -12.57 2.52 14.66
N ILE A 85 -11.52 2.93 14.00
CA ILE A 85 -11.14 2.42 12.68
C ILE A 85 -10.51 1.03 12.86
N GLU A 86 -11.18 0.00 12.34
CA GLU A 86 -10.69 -1.37 12.33
C GLU A 86 -9.78 -1.61 11.12
N ASP A 87 -10.21 -1.16 9.94
CA ASP A 87 -9.46 -1.32 8.71
C ASP A 87 -9.72 -0.19 7.71
N TYR A 88 -8.71 0.15 6.91
CA TYR A 88 -8.81 1.13 5.83
C TYR A 88 -7.81 0.83 4.72
N PRO A 89 -8.14 1.10 3.43
CA PRO A 89 -7.37 0.60 2.29
C PRO A 89 -5.94 1.17 2.16
N ASP A 90 -5.68 2.35 2.72
CA ASP A 90 -4.39 3.06 2.59
C ASP A 90 -3.45 2.84 3.78
N ARG A 91 -3.62 1.77 4.56
CA ARG A 91 -2.91 1.53 5.82
C ARG A 91 -1.39 1.49 5.67
N ASN A 92 -0.91 1.00 4.54
CA ASN A 92 0.51 0.76 4.28
C ASN A 92 1.18 1.88 3.47
N SER A 93 0.49 2.96 3.17
CA SER A 93 1.04 4.05 2.37
C SER A 93 1.71 5.09 3.25
N SER A 94 3.04 5.16 3.18
CA SER A 94 3.89 6.26 3.66
C SER A 94 4.32 6.26 5.13
N PHE A 95 5.24 7.17 5.42
CA PHE A 95 5.71 7.68 6.71
C PHE A 95 4.62 7.88 7.79
N VAL A 96 3.37 7.91 7.38
CA VAL A 96 2.15 7.99 8.19
C VAL A 96 1.95 6.74 9.06
N GLY A 97 2.50 5.59 8.68
CA GLY A 97 2.38 4.33 9.45
C GLY A 97 3.00 4.35 10.85
N PHE A 98 3.83 5.36 11.17
CA PHE A 98 4.38 5.52 12.51
C PHE A 98 3.43 6.23 13.47
N TYR A 99 2.53 7.09 12.97
CA TYR A 99 1.58 7.85 13.76
C TYR A 99 0.20 7.19 13.70
N PRO A 100 -0.55 7.16 14.81
CA PRO A 100 -1.93 6.70 14.77
C PRO A 100 -2.76 7.58 13.85
N ILE A 101 -3.72 6.97 13.16
CA ILE A 101 -4.56 7.70 12.22
C ILE A 101 -5.88 8.12 12.85
N ALA A 102 -6.38 9.27 12.40
CA ALA A 102 -7.73 9.72 12.65
C ALA A 102 -8.39 10.21 11.35
N ILE A 103 -9.65 9.87 11.15
CA ILE A 103 -10.42 10.29 9.98
C ILE A 103 -11.46 11.32 10.42
N VAL A 104 -11.53 12.43 9.68
CA VAL A 104 -12.45 13.54 9.91
C VAL A 104 -13.17 13.92 8.62
N ASN A 105 -14.25 14.66 8.72
CA ASN A 105 -14.93 15.20 7.56
C ASN A 105 -14.08 16.30 6.90
N ILE A 106 -14.02 16.32 5.58
CA ILE A 106 -13.24 17.31 4.84
C ILE A 106 -13.74 18.74 5.07
N ASN A 107 -15.03 18.91 5.36
CA ASN A 107 -15.63 20.21 5.62
C ASN A 107 -15.17 20.84 6.95
N ASP A 108 -14.61 20.03 7.85
CA ASP A 108 -14.14 20.50 9.15
C ASP A 108 -12.72 21.10 9.11
N VAL A 109 -11.99 20.85 8.03
CA VAL A 109 -10.55 21.19 7.92
C VAL A 109 -10.30 22.69 8.03
N ASP A 110 -11.13 23.49 7.39
CA ASP A 110 -10.97 24.96 7.41
C ASP A 110 -11.17 25.54 8.82
N GLU A 111 -12.13 25.00 9.57
CA GLU A 111 -12.40 25.44 10.95
C GLU A 111 -11.31 25.01 11.93
N MET A 112 -10.59 23.92 11.65
CA MET A 112 -9.45 23.49 12.47
C MET A 112 -8.30 24.51 12.46
N GLY A 113 -8.12 25.28 11.39
CA GLY A 113 -7.08 26.30 11.28
C GLY A 113 -5.65 25.74 11.30
N VAL A 114 -5.47 24.43 11.09
CA VAL A 114 -4.17 23.72 11.19
C VAL A 114 -3.35 23.81 9.91
N ILE A 115 -3.99 24.10 8.79
CA ILE A 115 -3.32 24.23 7.49
C ILE A 115 -2.91 25.69 7.29
N GLN A 116 -1.62 25.96 7.49
CA GLN A 116 -1.02 27.28 7.36
C GLN A 116 0.11 27.25 6.32
N THR A 117 0.60 28.43 5.94
CA THR A 117 1.77 28.53 5.05
C THR A 117 2.96 27.81 5.68
N GLY A 118 3.50 26.80 4.97
CA GLY A 118 4.58 25.95 5.48
C GLY A 118 4.13 24.63 6.09
N SER A 119 2.83 24.39 6.28
CA SER A 119 2.32 23.10 6.72
C SER A 119 2.57 22.02 5.67
N ARG A 120 3.02 20.86 6.12
CA ARG A 120 3.17 19.69 5.23
C ARG A 120 1.82 18.99 5.07
N VAL A 121 1.16 19.27 3.96
CA VAL A 121 -0.17 18.75 3.63
C VAL A 121 -0.13 18.01 2.32
N VAL A 122 -0.77 16.86 2.26
CA VAL A 122 -0.91 16.07 1.03
C VAL A 122 -2.37 16.09 0.59
N TYR A 123 -2.63 16.72 -0.54
CA TYR A 123 -3.94 16.73 -1.19
C TYR A 123 -4.00 15.60 -2.22
N ARG A 124 -5.02 14.74 -2.12
CA ARG A 124 -5.25 13.67 -3.10
C ARG A 124 -6.64 13.73 -3.67
N LYS A 125 -6.74 13.76 -5.00
CA LYS A 125 -7.99 13.53 -5.74
C LYS A 125 -7.92 12.13 -6.33
N LEU A 126 -8.84 11.28 -5.92
CA LEU A 126 -8.92 9.89 -6.36
C LEU A 126 -9.92 9.80 -7.52
N PHE A 127 -9.59 9.01 -8.51
CA PHE A 127 -10.45 8.73 -9.66
C PHE A 127 -10.56 7.23 -9.85
N SER A 128 -11.74 6.75 -10.20
CA SER A 128 -11.97 5.34 -10.55
C SER A 128 -12.80 5.24 -11.81
N GLY A 129 -12.46 4.26 -12.65
CA GLY A 129 -13.14 4.05 -13.94
C GLY A 129 -12.53 2.89 -14.71
N THR A 130 -12.95 2.71 -15.95
CA THR A 130 -12.28 1.81 -16.88
C THR A 130 -10.95 2.41 -17.32
N GLN A 131 -9.96 1.57 -17.65
CA GLN A 131 -8.63 2.02 -18.05
C GLN A 131 -8.69 3.05 -19.20
N ASP A 132 -9.50 2.79 -20.23
CA ASP A 132 -9.66 3.69 -21.37
C ASP A 132 -10.19 5.08 -20.99
N ASN A 133 -11.05 5.15 -19.95
CA ASN A 133 -11.59 6.41 -19.47
C ASN A 133 -10.55 7.17 -18.64
N LEU A 134 -9.76 6.47 -17.85
CA LEU A 134 -8.67 7.05 -17.06
C LEU A 134 -7.58 7.59 -17.98
N ASP A 135 -7.17 6.84 -19.00
CA ASP A 135 -6.17 7.28 -19.99
C ASP A 135 -6.64 8.50 -20.79
N ARG A 136 -7.95 8.54 -21.14
CA ARG A 136 -8.53 9.73 -21.79
C ARG A 136 -8.55 10.93 -20.88
N TYR A 137 -8.89 10.74 -19.61
CA TYR A 137 -8.88 11.81 -18.62
C TYR A 137 -7.47 12.35 -18.40
N GLU A 138 -6.49 11.47 -18.23
CA GLU A 138 -5.08 11.86 -18.09
C GLU A 138 -4.58 12.67 -19.28
N LYS A 139 -4.85 12.22 -20.51
CA LYS A 139 -4.53 12.98 -21.73
C LYS A 139 -5.25 14.33 -21.81
N SER A 140 -6.46 14.44 -21.24
CA SER A 140 -7.21 15.70 -21.25
C SER A 140 -6.65 16.74 -20.27
N LEU A 141 -5.87 16.32 -19.25
CA LEU A 141 -5.25 17.24 -18.30
C LEU A 141 -4.15 18.11 -18.92
N GLY A 142 -3.64 17.73 -20.10
CA GLY A 142 -2.63 18.50 -20.84
C GLY A 142 -1.33 18.65 -20.05
N SER A 143 -0.79 19.88 -19.99
CA SER A 143 0.43 20.16 -19.23
C SER A 143 0.12 20.24 -17.74
N ILE A 144 0.56 19.24 -16.99
CA ILE A 144 0.38 19.17 -15.52
C ILE A 144 1.53 19.92 -14.85
N PRO A 145 1.25 20.87 -13.93
CA PRO A 145 2.29 21.54 -13.15
C PRO A 145 3.18 20.55 -12.40
N ALA A 146 4.46 20.82 -12.27
CA ALA A 146 5.41 19.96 -11.57
C ALA A 146 5.08 19.70 -10.07
N SER A 147 4.20 20.51 -9.50
CA SER A 147 3.68 20.33 -8.14
C SER A 147 2.61 19.24 -8.03
N ILE A 148 2.06 18.77 -9.14
CA ILE A 148 1.02 17.74 -9.18
C ILE A 148 1.66 16.46 -9.73
N ARG A 149 1.51 15.37 -8.98
CA ARG A 149 1.92 14.03 -9.42
C ARG A 149 0.69 13.21 -9.73
N VAL A 150 0.61 12.70 -10.95
CA VAL A 150 -0.37 11.67 -11.33
C VAL A 150 0.26 10.31 -11.04
N GLN A 151 -0.47 9.48 -10.32
CA GLN A 151 -0.02 8.13 -9.96
C GLN A 151 -1.16 7.15 -10.24
N ASN A 152 -0.86 6.02 -10.82
CA ASN A 152 -1.83 4.93 -10.88
C ASN A 152 -1.84 4.15 -9.55
N ALA A 153 -2.84 3.27 -9.37
CA ALA A 153 -3.01 2.54 -8.11
C ALA A 153 -1.82 1.64 -7.74
N LEU A 154 -1.05 1.18 -8.74
CA LEU A 154 0.14 0.35 -8.53
C LEU A 154 1.35 1.16 -8.08
N GLU A 155 1.40 2.44 -8.47
CA GLU A 155 2.48 3.36 -8.13
C GLU A 155 2.19 4.16 -6.85
N ALA A 156 0.93 4.18 -6.41
CA ALA A 156 0.49 4.95 -5.24
C ALA A 156 0.94 4.37 -3.89
N GLY A 157 1.37 3.11 -3.86
CA GLY A 157 2.10 2.57 -2.72
C GLY A 157 3.52 3.12 -2.77
N ASP A 158 3.87 4.08 -1.90
CA ASP A 158 5.22 4.63 -1.80
C ASP A 158 6.24 3.49 -1.80
N ASN A 159 7.03 3.37 -2.86
CA ASN A 159 8.05 2.37 -3.15
C ASN A 159 7.57 0.96 -3.57
N LEU A 160 6.28 0.59 -3.48
CA LEU A 160 5.84 -0.73 -3.92
C LEU A 160 6.13 -0.97 -5.42
N GLY A 161 5.99 0.06 -6.25
CA GLY A 161 6.34 -0.01 -7.67
C GLY A 161 7.83 -0.22 -7.91
N GLU A 162 8.69 0.50 -7.20
CA GLU A 162 10.15 0.32 -7.26
C GLU A 162 10.58 -1.01 -6.63
N ASP A 163 9.98 -1.40 -5.52
CA ASP A 163 10.28 -2.67 -4.84
C ASP A 163 9.85 -3.87 -5.70
N ILE A 164 8.71 -3.80 -6.38
CA ILE A 164 8.26 -4.83 -7.34
C ILE A 164 9.19 -4.86 -8.55
N ALA A 165 9.57 -3.72 -9.12
CA ALA A 165 10.48 -3.65 -10.25
C ALA A 165 11.88 -4.20 -9.88
N ASN A 166 12.40 -3.84 -8.72
CA ASN A 166 13.66 -4.38 -8.20
C ASN A 166 13.57 -5.88 -7.91
N SER A 167 12.47 -6.33 -7.32
CA SER A 167 12.23 -7.76 -7.09
C SER A 167 12.14 -8.54 -8.39
N THR A 168 11.45 -8.02 -9.40
CA THR A 168 11.35 -8.65 -10.73
C THR A 168 12.73 -8.77 -11.39
N THR A 169 13.55 -7.73 -11.29
CA THR A 169 14.93 -7.75 -11.80
C THR A 169 15.77 -8.79 -11.07
N PHE A 170 15.65 -8.89 -9.75
CA PHE A 170 16.34 -9.90 -8.94
C PHE A 170 15.90 -11.32 -9.32
N PHE A 171 14.60 -11.58 -9.48
CA PHE A 171 14.09 -12.88 -9.91
C PHE A 171 14.56 -13.26 -11.33
N ASN A 172 14.59 -12.30 -12.25
CA ASN A 172 15.11 -12.53 -13.60
C ASN A 172 16.60 -12.91 -13.57
N LEU A 173 17.40 -12.23 -12.76
CA LEU A 173 18.81 -12.55 -12.58
C LEU A 173 19.00 -13.93 -11.94
N ALA A 174 18.26 -14.24 -10.88
CA ALA A 174 18.30 -15.53 -10.22
C ALA A 174 17.89 -16.68 -11.16
N SER A 175 16.89 -16.49 -12.01
CA SER A 175 16.47 -17.48 -13.00
C SER A 175 17.57 -17.74 -14.05
N LEU A 176 18.27 -16.69 -14.49
CA LEU A 176 19.39 -16.83 -15.41
C LEU A 176 20.51 -17.71 -14.81
N PHE A 177 20.89 -17.46 -13.56
CA PHE A 177 21.87 -18.28 -12.86
C PHE A 177 21.40 -19.74 -12.72
N THR A 178 20.12 -19.94 -12.41
CA THR A 178 19.55 -21.29 -12.30
C THR A 178 19.65 -22.06 -13.61
N ILE A 179 19.36 -21.41 -14.74
CA ILE A 179 19.50 -22.00 -16.08
C ILE A 179 20.95 -22.40 -16.35
N ILE A 180 21.91 -21.51 -16.08
CA ILE A 180 23.36 -21.80 -16.29
C ILE A 180 23.80 -23.00 -15.45
N ILE A 181 23.45 -23.03 -14.16
CA ILE A 181 23.80 -24.15 -13.28
C ILE A 181 23.17 -25.46 -13.77
N SER A 182 21.91 -25.41 -14.22
CA SER A 182 21.21 -26.58 -14.76
C SER A 182 21.90 -27.14 -16.01
N VAL A 183 22.35 -26.30 -16.93
CA VAL A 183 23.08 -26.69 -18.12
C VAL A 183 24.43 -27.35 -17.76
N ILE A 184 25.16 -26.76 -16.80
CA ILE A 184 26.43 -27.35 -16.33
C ILE A 184 26.19 -28.69 -15.67
N ALA A 185 25.18 -28.83 -14.83
CA ALA A 185 24.82 -30.10 -14.19
C ALA A 185 24.44 -31.18 -15.22
N ALA A 186 23.65 -30.81 -16.23
CA ALA A 186 23.29 -31.71 -17.32
C ALA A 186 24.53 -32.16 -18.11
N MET A 187 25.43 -31.23 -18.44
CA MET A 187 26.69 -31.56 -19.11
C MET A 187 27.55 -32.55 -18.31
N MET A 188 27.68 -32.33 -17.00
CA MET A 188 28.43 -33.23 -16.10
C MET A 188 27.77 -34.61 -16.03
N ALA A 189 26.44 -34.69 -15.96
CA ALA A 189 25.70 -35.94 -15.95
C ALA A 189 25.91 -36.72 -17.25
N VAL A 190 25.82 -36.07 -18.41
CA VAL A 190 26.08 -36.69 -19.73
C VAL A 190 27.53 -37.18 -19.84
N LYS A 191 28.49 -36.34 -19.43
CA LYS A 191 29.91 -36.72 -19.44
C LYS A 191 30.17 -37.95 -18.56
N ARG A 192 29.60 -37.99 -17.37
CA ARG A 192 29.73 -39.13 -16.45
C ARG A 192 29.08 -40.40 -17.03
N TYR A 193 27.89 -40.27 -17.62
CA TYR A 193 27.21 -41.38 -18.28
C TYR A 193 28.04 -41.92 -19.44
N ALA A 194 28.52 -41.06 -20.33
CA ALA A 194 29.36 -41.46 -21.46
C ALA A 194 30.64 -42.16 -20.99
N SER A 195 31.36 -41.62 -20.01
CA SER A 195 32.57 -42.19 -19.46
C SER A 195 32.36 -43.59 -18.87
N ARG A 196 31.25 -43.84 -18.18
CA ARG A 196 30.91 -45.15 -17.62
C ARG A 196 30.60 -46.21 -18.70
N ASN A 197 29.99 -45.77 -19.80
CA ASN A 197 29.53 -46.66 -20.84
C ASN A 197 30.57 -46.88 -21.98
N LEU A 198 31.69 -46.13 -21.98
CA LEU A 198 32.74 -46.26 -23.00
C LEU A 198 33.28 -47.67 -23.11
N LEU A 199 33.50 -48.34 -21.99
CA LEU A 199 34.03 -49.72 -21.98
C LEU A 199 33.04 -50.71 -22.59
N HIS A 200 31.76 -50.60 -22.22
CA HIS A 200 30.70 -51.46 -22.77
C HIS A 200 30.48 -51.19 -24.26
N THR A 201 30.47 -49.94 -24.68
CA THR A 201 30.35 -49.56 -26.09
C THR A 201 31.55 -50.05 -26.92
N SER A 202 32.76 -49.98 -26.36
CA SER A 202 33.98 -50.48 -27.03
C SER A 202 33.97 -52.00 -27.20
N LEU A 203 33.51 -52.71 -26.15
CA LEU A 203 33.37 -54.18 -26.23
C LEU A 203 32.33 -54.58 -27.27
N MET A 204 31.16 -53.91 -27.31
CA MET A 204 30.15 -54.21 -28.33
C MET A 204 30.66 -53.96 -29.75
N LYS A 205 31.47 -52.93 -29.98
CA LYS A 205 32.09 -52.66 -31.25
C LYS A 205 33.08 -53.81 -31.68
N VAL A 206 33.85 -54.28 -30.73
CA VAL A 206 34.81 -55.44 -31.00
C VAL A 206 34.02 -56.69 -31.37
N PHE A 207 32.84 -56.91 -30.78
CA PHE A 207 31.94 -58.02 -31.10
C PHE A 207 31.08 -57.80 -32.36
N GLY A 208 31.33 -56.72 -33.12
CA GLY A 208 30.69 -56.50 -34.41
C GLY A 208 29.33 -55.84 -34.39
N ALA A 209 28.95 -55.19 -33.26
CA ALA A 209 27.70 -54.46 -33.18
C ALA A 209 27.70 -53.25 -34.13
N SER A 210 26.62 -53.06 -34.87
CA SER A 210 26.42 -51.90 -35.79
C SER A 210 26.25 -50.59 -35.04
N LYS A 211 26.61 -49.47 -35.70
CA LYS A 211 26.44 -48.11 -35.14
C LYS A 211 24.98 -47.76 -34.76
N SER A 212 24.01 -48.44 -35.42
CA SER A 212 22.58 -48.23 -35.15
C SER A 212 22.09 -49.00 -33.91
N PHE A 213 22.86 -49.96 -33.43
CA PHE A 213 22.54 -50.79 -32.26
C PHE A 213 23.17 -50.23 -30.96
N ILE A 214 24.23 -49.44 -31.07
CA ILE A 214 24.96 -48.81 -29.98
C ILE A 214 24.38 -47.41 -29.71
#